data_f1548ca623377f71a195846438ebd51a
#
_entry.id   f1548ca623377f71a195846438ebd51a
#
_cell.length_a   1.000
_cell.length_b   1.000
_cell.length_c   1.000
_cell.angle_alpha   90.00
_cell.angle_beta   90.00
_cell.angle_gamma   90.00
#
_symmetry.space_group_name_H-M   'P 1'
#
loop_
_entity.id
_entity.type
_entity.pdbx_description
1 polymer ?
#
loop_
_entity_poly.entity_id
_entity_poly.type
_entity_poly.pdbx_seq_one_letter_code
_entity_poly.pdbx_strand_id
1 'polypeptide(L)'
;MHNPRFSRRTAIQGGLAASAVGIIGRQGAAAGPGRAERRALAPEQTLSGRVVIATNNNPTDEEKAALSQAYQERQPDVEIAWDTADRGAEYPSWLGTQLAADDIAVDIVAGNYQATYRGYVNLDAYRGVTNPYSEQMWDADLNWDLIRALDPSGNRIMLPTRAVHINWFYNQDLFDQAGITALPATWTEFVEVSTVLADSGVTPVGINFVWQLPQWFAEVYFDQYHIDWVETVRAQEGDWNYDPAFDGVFEFNPDEPLIHNLYTYNVQRFMNGIQTGTLRFDTPAVAEIVTNFKAMFPRFATEDLYVTTDTYTKFLQQQVAILPDGSWNLGQLTADMAELSPERLAELEIEADAVQTFTWSTFENPAMEGDLVRSAPRSVESASGEYISVIEKDQAQTDLSVDFAMFWLSAAGYQPWLDAQWAQPGFSPAGPLQVNGVEVPPEEDALFADLAEMGNAEAAYNGFWTAGAGGQHTTDLHNLLAEALNDNITPEEYASQLQAYHEDNWDSYLKLSGLTQEDVDDPARQPGT
;
A
#
# COMPACT_ATOMS: atom_id res chain seq x y z
N MET A 1 36.37 -10.89 0.81
CA MET A 1 35.27 -10.81 1.77
C MET A 1 34.11 -10.28 0.97
N HIS A 2 33.19 -11.15 0.56
CA HIS A 2 32.04 -10.78 -0.25
C HIS A 2 31.00 -10.17 0.69
N ASN A 3 30.65 -8.93 0.44
CA ASN A 3 29.50 -8.28 1.07
C ASN A 3 28.25 -8.82 0.33
N PRO A 4 27.31 -9.49 0.99
CA PRO A 4 26.06 -9.88 0.33
C PRO A 4 25.24 -8.60 0.10
N ARG A 5 25.19 -8.14 -1.14
CA ARG A 5 24.22 -7.14 -1.57
C ARG A 5 22.85 -7.79 -1.47
N PHE A 6 22.05 -7.41 -0.48
CA PHE A 6 20.65 -7.80 -0.41
C PHE A 6 19.93 -7.29 -1.67
N SER A 7 19.23 -8.19 -2.34
CA SER A 7 18.47 -7.87 -3.53
C SER A 7 17.35 -6.87 -3.17
N ARG A 8 17.12 -5.88 -4.03
CA ARG A 8 15.98 -4.94 -3.93
C ARG A 8 14.63 -5.65 -3.76
N ARG A 9 14.55 -6.89 -4.22
CA ARG A 9 13.39 -7.78 -4.11
C ARG A 9 12.98 -8.05 -2.65
N THR A 10 13.92 -8.21 -1.73
CA THR A 10 13.62 -8.48 -0.31
C THR A 10 13.03 -7.24 0.39
N ALA A 11 13.44 -6.04 0.00
CA ALA A 11 12.93 -4.80 0.57
C ALA A 11 11.48 -4.50 0.12
N ILE A 12 11.16 -4.75 -1.16
CA ILE A 12 9.82 -4.54 -1.71
C ILE A 12 8.83 -5.60 -1.18
N GLN A 13 9.27 -6.86 -1.05
CA GLN A 13 8.42 -7.94 -0.55
C GLN A 13 8.02 -7.81 0.93
N GLY A 14 8.81 -7.12 1.75
CA GLY A 14 8.48 -6.87 3.15
C GLY A 14 7.50 -5.71 3.39
N GLY A 15 7.42 -4.77 2.46
CA GLY A 15 6.67 -3.51 2.65
C GLY A 15 5.15 -3.66 2.53
N LEU A 16 4.68 -4.51 1.64
CA LEU A 16 3.24 -4.63 1.34
C LEU A 16 2.48 -5.55 2.31
N ALA A 17 3.15 -6.47 2.98
CA ALA A 17 2.52 -7.28 4.04
C ALA A 17 2.10 -6.46 5.28
N ALA A 18 2.49 -5.20 5.35
CA ALA A 18 2.23 -4.35 6.51
C ALA A 18 0.98 -3.47 6.38
N SER A 19 0.43 -3.28 5.19
CA SER A 19 -0.70 -2.35 4.99
C SER A 19 -1.97 -2.78 5.71
N ALA A 20 -2.23 -4.08 5.85
CA ALA A 20 -3.39 -4.59 6.58
C ALA A 20 -3.17 -4.69 8.11
N VAL A 21 -1.93 -4.58 8.60
CA VAL A 21 -1.58 -4.88 10.01
C VAL A 21 -1.49 -3.64 10.89
N GLY A 22 -1.58 -2.45 10.32
CA GLY A 22 -1.21 -1.18 10.99
C GLY A 22 -2.24 -0.57 11.96
N ILE A 23 -3.36 -1.20 12.27
CA ILE A 23 -4.40 -0.57 13.13
C ILE A 23 -4.10 -0.70 14.63
N ILE A 24 -2.97 -1.26 15.04
CA ILE A 24 -2.81 -1.67 16.42
C ILE A 24 -1.65 -0.99 17.13
N GLY A 25 -1.95 0.06 17.88
CA GLY A 25 -1.01 0.76 18.74
C GLY A 25 -1.38 0.68 20.21
N ARG A 26 -0.39 0.49 21.03
CA ARG A 26 -0.48 0.51 22.51
C ARG A 26 -0.82 1.90 23.05
N GLN A 27 -1.61 1.93 24.13
CA GLN A 27 -2.01 3.10 24.88
C GLN A 27 -0.87 3.87 25.53
N GLY A 28 -0.96 5.15 25.43
CA GLY A 28 -0.35 6.17 26.27
C GLY A 28 -1.08 7.46 25.93
N ALA A 29 -1.93 7.91 26.84
CA ALA A 29 -2.70 9.12 26.65
C ALA A 29 -1.79 10.34 26.59
N ALA A 30 -1.75 10.99 25.42
CA ALA A 30 -1.59 12.43 25.36
C ALA A 30 -2.81 12.95 24.59
N ALA A 31 -3.53 13.87 25.18
CA ALA A 31 -4.61 14.57 24.52
C ALA A 31 -4.07 15.12 23.19
N GLY A 32 -4.57 14.59 22.08
CA GLY A 32 -4.29 15.18 20.79
C GLY A 32 -4.77 16.63 20.83
N PRO A 33 -3.98 17.61 20.36
CA PRO A 33 -4.49 18.95 20.20
C PRO A 33 -5.66 18.85 19.22
N GLY A 34 -6.78 19.42 19.63
CA GLY A 34 -7.86 19.71 18.69
C GLY A 34 -7.24 20.41 17.49
N ARG A 35 -7.68 20.05 16.30
CA ARG A 35 -7.25 20.47 14.96
C ARG A 35 -6.27 21.65 15.01
N ALA A 36 -4.99 21.41 14.72
CA ALA A 36 -3.96 22.42 14.83
C ALA A 36 -4.36 23.65 14.00
N GLU A 37 -4.38 24.84 14.62
CA GLU A 37 -4.53 26.09 13.90
C GLU A 37 -3.50 26.12 12.76
N ARG A 38 -3.95 26.47 11.55
CA ARG A 38 -3.12 26.60 10.36
C ARG A 38 -1.88 27.44 10.69
N ARG A 39 -0.73 26.83 10.66
CA ARG A 39 0.53 27.48 10.98
C ARG A 39 1.21 27.92 9.71
N ALA A 40 1.40 29.21 9.56
CA ALA A 40 2.26 29.76 8.52
C ALA A 40 3.71 29.48 8.94
N LEU A 41 4.49 28.76 8.12
CA LEU A 41 5.94 28.84 8.17
C LEU A 41 6.33 30.27 7.79
N ALA A 42 7.26 30.88 8.50
CA ALA A 42 7.66 32.25 8.21
C ALA A 42 8.38 32.27 6.86
N PRO A 43 7.89 33.03 5.85
CA PRO A 43 8.60 33.12 4.58
C PRO A 43 9.98 33.75 4.81
N GLU A 44 11.02 33.19 4.17
CA GLU A 44 12.41 33.67 4.16
C GLU A 44 13.21 33.56 5.49
N GLN A 45 12.81 32.69 6.42
CA GLN A 45 13.63 32.47 7.59
C GLN A 45 14.81 31.55 7.24
N THR A 46 16.05 32.01 7.49
CA THR A 46 17.21 31.13 7.47
C THR A 46 17.11 30.15 8.65
N LEU A 47 16.90 28.89 8.33
CA LEU A 47 16.85 27.83 9.33
C LEU A 47 18.26 27.34 9.68
N SER A 48 18.41 26.79 10.86
CA SER A 48 19.65 26.14 11.28
C SER A 48 19.35 24.93 12.16
N GLY A 49 20.19 23.93 12.07
CA GLY A 49 20.01 22.70 12.84
C GLY A 49 20.40 21.46 12.04
N ARG A 50 19.84 20.35 12.45
CA ARG A 50 20.10 19.05 11.83
C ARG A 50 18.80 18.29 11.64
N VAL A 51 18.61 17.70 10.45
CA VAL A 51 17.51 16.78 10.15
C VAL A 51 18.10 15.39 9.92
N VAL A 52 17.62 14.40 10.66
CA VAL A 52 18.03 12.99 10.55
C VAL A 52 16.93 12.20 9.86
N ILE A 53 17.26 11.59 8.73
CA ILE A 53 16.33 10.81 7.91
C ILE A 53 16.67 9.33 8.05
N ALA A 54 15.72 8.52 8.50
CA ALA A 54 15.81 7.06 8.44
C ALA A 54 15.05 6.52 7.25
N THR A 55 15.63 5.53 6.58
CA THR A 55 15.02 4.89 5.43
C THR A 55 15.32 3.40 5.36
N ASN A 56 14.41 2.62 4.82
CA ASN A 56 14.60 1.20 4.47
C ASN A 56 14.69 0.97 2.95
N ASN A 57 14.65 2.02 2.13
CA ASN A 57 14.74 1.93 0.67
C ASN A 57 16.18 1.97 0.15
N ASN A 58 17.16 2.18 1.03
CA ASN A 58 18.58 2.20 0.69
C ASN A 58 18.92 3.10 -0.53
N PRO A 59 18.56 4.41 -0.51
CA PRO A 59 18.92 5.30 -1.60
C PRO A 59 20.45 5.36 -1.78
N THR A 60 20.90 5.57 -3.00
CA THR A 60 22.32 5.68 -3.31
C THR A 60 22.96 6.92 -2.66
N ASP A 61 24.29 6.98 -2.62
CA ASP A 61 24.98 8.17 -2.11
C ASP A 61 24.76 9.37 -3.02
N GLU A 62 24.59 9.14 -4.31
CA GLU A 62 24.25 10.16 -5.32
C GLU A 62 22.87 10.75 -5.10
N GLU A 63 21.85 9.92 -4.87
CA GLU A 63 20.47 10.37 -4.57
C GLU A 63 20.45 11.21 -3.28
N LYS A 64 21.07 10.71 -2.21
CA LYS A 64 21.19 11.43 -0.93
C LYS A 64 21.93 12.76 -1.07
N ALA A 65 23.02 12.77 -1.83
CA ALA A 65 23.81 13.96 -2.05
C ALA A 65 23.05 15.01 -2.88
N ALA A 66 22.36 14.59 -3.95
CA ALA A 66 21.58 15.48 -4.82
C ALA A 66 20.52 16.25 -4.01
N LEU A 67 19.70 15.53 -3.24
CA LEU A 67 18.67 16.14 -2.39
C LEU A 67 19.27 17.04 -1.30
N SER A 68 20.28 16.53 -0.58
CA SER A 68 20.89 17.28 0.53
C SER A 68 21.57 18.56 0.07
N GLN A 69 22.29 18.53 -1.05
CA GLN A 69 22.97 19.69 -1.61
C GLN A 69 21.96 20.73 -2.11
N ALA A 70 20.92 20.30 -2.82
CA ALA A 70 19.88 21.19 -3.33
C ALA A 70 19.14 21.92 -2.19
N TYR A 71 18.92 21.25 -1.05
CA TYR A 71 18.36 21.90 0.14
C TYR A 71 19.33 22.87 0.79
N GLN A 72 20.61 22.47 0.96
CA GLN A 72 21.64 23.30 1.57
C GLN A 72 21.96 24.58 0.78
N GLU A 73 21.70 24.60 -0.53
CA GLU A 73 21.77 25.83 -1.32
C GLU A 73 20.72 26.87 -0.88
N ARG A 74 19.60 26.41 -0.31
CA ARG A 74 18.52 27.26 0.21
C ARG A 74 18.64 27.52 1.70
N GLN A 75 19.11 26.51 2.46
CA GLN A 75 19.24 26.51 3.92
C GLN A 75 20.67 26.09 4.32
N PRO A 76 21.69 26.95 4.15
CA PRO A 76 23.11 26.57 4.28
C PRO A 76 23.53 26.19 5.71
N ASP A 77 22.76 26.60 6.71
CA ASP A 77 23.06 26.32 8.13
C ASP A 77 22.32 25.04 8.64
N VAL A 78 21.69 24.27 7.73
CA VAL A 78 21.03 23.01 8.08
C VAL A 78 21.86 21.82 7.59
N GLU A 79 22.15 20.90 8.50
CA GLU A 79 22.78 19.61 8.18
C GLU A 79 21.69 18.56 7.90
N ILE A 80 21.78 17.88 6.75
CA ILE A 80 20.96 16.70 6.43
C ILE A 80 21.79 15.45 6.67
N ALA A 81 21.31 14.59 7.55
CA ALA A 81 21.98 13.34 7.93
C ALA A 81 21.09 12.13 7.60
N TRP A 82 21.67 11.14 6.96
CA TRP A 82 20.98 9.90 6.58
C TRP A 82 21.36 8.76 7.50
N ASP A 83 20.39 8.15 8.16
CA ASP A 83 20.53 6.87 8.85
C ASP A 83 20.24 5.74 7.85
N THR A 84 21.31 5.19 7.28
CA THR A 84 21.29 4.14 6.27
C THR A 84 21.71 2.79 6.82
N ALA A 85 21.59 2.58 8.14
CA ALA A 85 21.89 1.29 8.73
C ALA A 85 20.90 0.24 8.15
N ASP A 86 21.47 -0.78 7.50
CA ASP A 86 20.68 -1.92 7.00
C ASP A 86 20.14 -2.71 8.19
N ARG A 87 18.83 -2.64 8.39
CA ARG A 87 18.11 -3.34 9.46
C ARG A 87 17.24 -4.48 8.93
N GLY A 88 17.11 -4.58 7.61
CA GLY A 88 16.30 -5.63 6.98
C GLY A 88 14.93 -5.82 7.64
N ALA A 89 14.59 -7.05 7.99
CA ALA A 89 13.33 -7.39 8.66
C ALA A 89 13.18 -6.83 10.08
N GLU A 90 14.24 -6.28 10.69
CA GLU A 90 14.18 -5.70 12.03
C GLU A 90 13.81 -4.20 12.01
N TYR A 91 13.77 -3.58 10.81
CA TYR A 91 13.46 -2.15 10.67
C TYR A 91 12.14 -1.76 11.37
N PRO A 92 11.04 -2.50 11.23
CA PRO A 92 9.78 -2.17 11.90
C PRO A 92 9.86 -2.13 13.42
N SER A 93 10.51 -3.14 14.00
CA SER A 93 10.69 -3.24 15.46
C SER A 93 11.61 -2.14 15.99
N TRP A 94 12.65 -1.81 15.23
CA TRP A 94 13.55 -0.70 15.54
C TRP A 94 12.81 0.63 15.50
N LEU A 95 12.04 0.90 14.43
CA LEU A 95 11.27 2.13 14.29
C LEU A 95 10.24 2.27 15.42
N GLY A 96 9.51 1.19 15.75
CA GLY A 96 8.59 1.18 16.88
C GLY A 96 9.28 1.49 18.21
N THR A 97 10.53 1.05 18.40
CA THR A 97 11.33 1.37 19.58
C THR A 97 11.75 2.84 19.58
N GLN A 98 12.13 3.40 18.43
CA GLN A 98 12.45 4.83 18.30
C GLN A 98 11.23 5.69 18.65
N LEU A 99 10.07 5.39 18.07
CA LEU A 99 8.83 6.15 18.30
C LEU A 99 8.28 6.03 19.74
N ALA A 100 8.73 5.03 20.50
CA ALA A 100 8.40 4.85 21.91
C ALA A 100 9.42 5.51 22.87
N ALA A 101 10.54 6.03 22.36
CA ALA A 101 11.58 6.65 23.18
C ALA A 101 11.24 8.10 23.51
N ASP A 102 11.71 8.58 24.69
CA ASP A 102 11.55 9.99 25.07
C ASP A 102 12.47 10.92 24.25
N ASP A 103 13.57 10.40 23.72
CA ASP A 103 14.53 11.13 22.88
C ASP A 103 14.68 10.37 21.54
N ILE A 104 13.92 10.79 20.56
CA ILE A 104 13.87 10.16 19.24
C ILE A 104 15.01 10.71 18.39
N ALA A 105 15.91 9.83 17.96
CA ALA A 105 17.10 10.22 17.18
C ALA A 105 16.79 10.60 15.72
N VAL A 106 15.61 10.24 15.20
CA VAL A 106 15.17 10.42 13.82
C VAL A 106 14.16 11.55 13.74
N ASP A 107 14.17 12.32 12.65
CA ASP A 107 13.24 13.43 12.39
C ASP A 107 12.26 13.10 11.26
N ILE A 108 12.75 12.38 10.25
CA ILE A 108 11.94 11.97 9.10
C ILE A 108 12.13 10.49 8.88
N VAL A 109 11.04 9.82 8.60
CA VAL A 109 11.00 8.43 8.12
C VAL A 109 10.64 8.45 6.65
N ALA A 110 11.53 7.90 5.82
CA ALA A 110 11.31 7.73 4.39
C ALA A 110 11.39 6.24 4.04
N GLY A 111 10.41 5.72 3.32
CA GLY A 111 10.39 4.30 2.92
C GLY A 111 9.03 3.65 3.02
N ASN A 112 9.00 2.32 2.92
CA ASN A 112 7.78 1.54 2.73
C ASN A 112 7.09 1.10 4.01
N TYR A 113 7.60 1.43 5.19
CA TYR A 113 7.10 0.85 6.41
C TYR A 113 6.89 1.86 7.52
N GLN A 114 5.70 1.79 8.14
CA GLN A 114 5.33 2.55 9.32
C GLN A 114 5.03 1.59 10.48
N ALA A 115 5.75 1.71 11.59
CA ALA A 115 5.58 0.82 12.75
C ALA A 115 4.34 1.16 13.58
N THR A 116 3.87 2.40 13.53
CA THR A 116 2.75 2.93 14.32
C THR A 116 2.27 4.24 13.71
N TYR A 117 1.03 4.60 13.99
CA TYR A 117 0.48 5.92 13.62
C TYR A 117 0.74 7.01 14.67
N ARG A 118 1.43 6.71 15.77
CA ARG A 118 1.73 7.67 16.84
C ARG A 118 3.07 8.32 16.64
N GLY A 119 3.17 9.57 17.11
CA GLY A 119 4.42 10.32 17.10
C GLY A 119 4.74 10.94 15.74
N TYR A 120 3.81 10.91 14.80
CA TYR A 120 3.95 11.60 13.53
C TYR A 120 3.16 12.90 13.50
N VAL A 121 3.70 13.86 12.78
CA VAL A 121 3.05 15.15 12.52
C VAL A 121 1.81 14.95 11.66
N ASN A 122 0.71 15.60 12.04
CA ASN A 122 -0.44 15.75 11.14
C ASN A 122 -0.09 16.70 10.00
N LEU A 123 0.17 16.16 8.82
CA LEU A 123 0.59 16.93 7.65
C LEU A 123 -0.57 17.71 7.00
N ASP A 124 -1.83 17.35 7.26
CA ASP A 124 -2.99 18.13 6.83
C ASP A 124 -2.99 19.55 7.42
N ALA A 125 -2.39 19.74 8.60
CA ALA A 125 -2.23 21.06 9.22
C ALA A 125 -1.42 22.05 8.36
N TYR A 126 -0.56 21.51 7.50
CA TYR A 126 0.32 22.28 6.62
C TYR A 126 -0.18 22.33 5.16
N ARG A 127 -1.21 21.58 4.80
CA ARG A 127 -1.73 21.47 3.43
C ARG A 127 -1.96 22.84 2.77
N GLY A 128 -2.59 23.76 3.48
CA GLY A 128 -2.89 25.11 3.00
C GLY A 128 -1.83 26.17 3.34
N VAL A 129 -0.61 25.75 3.70
CA VAL A 129 0.53 26.66 3.94
C VAL A 129 1.27 26.89 2.63
N THR A 130 1.70 28.13 2.38
CA THR A 130 2.55 28.42 1.21
C THR A 130 3.89 27.74 1.38
N ASN A 131 4.24 26.85 0.44
CA ASN A 131 5.54 26.23 0.37
C ASN A 131 6.58 27.27 -0.13
N PRO A 132 7.63 27.59 0.66
CA PRO A 132 8.59 28.62 0.28
C PRO A 132 9.46 28.22 -0.93
N TYR A 133 9.43 26.97 -1.36
CA TYR A 133 10.26 26.44 -2.46
C TYR A 133 9.54 26.38 -3.79
N SER A 134 8.22 26.26 -3.79
CA SER A 134 7.37 26.31 -5.00
C SER A 134 6.58 27.62 -5.13
N GLU A 135 6.52 28.43 -4.06
CA GLU A 135 5.70 29.64 -3.94
C GLU A 135 4.19 29.38 -4.11
N GLN A 136 3.76 28.11 -3.98
CA GLN A 136 2.38 27.66 -4.05
C GLN A 136 1.91 27.16 -2.67
N MET A 137 0.62 26.90 -2.51
CA MET A 137 0.14 26.13 -1.36
C MET A 137 0.68 24.70 -1.48
N TRP A 138 1.05 24.10 -0.37
CA TRP A 138 1.68 22.78 -0.39
C TRP A 138 0.80 21.68 -1.01
N ASP A 139 -0.51 21.83 -0.94
CA ASP A 139 -1.42 20.92 -1.62
C ASP A 139 -1.36 20.99 -3.15
N ALA A 140 -0.78 22.04 -3.72
CA ALA A 140 -0.52 22.11 -5.15
C ALA A 140 0.76 21.38 -5.59
N ASP A 141 1.65 21.05 -4.65
CA ASP A 141 2.90 20.32 -4.94
C ASP A 141 2.70 18.82 -5.04
N LEU A 142 1.58 18.28 -4.55
CA LEU A 142 1.28 16.86 -4.50
C LEU A 142 -0.14 16.58 -4.99
N ASN A 143 -0.38 15.36 -5.43
CA ASN A 143 -1.74 14.88 -5.70
C ASN A 143 -2.42 14.44 -4.38
N TRP A 144 -2.88 15.43 -3.58
CA TRP A 144 -3.47 15.18 -2.26
C TRP A 144 -4.72 14.31 -2.28
N ASP A 145 -5.45 14.28 -3.39
CA ASP A 145 -6.68 13.48 -3.50
C ASP A 145 -6.40 11.97 -3.57
N LEU A 146 -5.18 11.60 -3.98
CA LEU A 146 -4.69 10.22 -3.92
C LEU A 146 -4.12 9.81 -2.55
N ILE A 147 -3.94 10.78 -1.64
CA ILE A 147 -3.33 10.50 -0.33
C ILE A 147 -4.41 10.16 0.68
N ARG A 148 -4.48 8.90 1.07
CA ARG A 148 -5.39 8.41 2.09
C ARG A 148 -5.01 8.91 3.48
N ALA A 149 -6.01 9.27 4.30
CA ALA A 149 -5.82 9.47 5.73
C ALA A 149 -5.56 8.12 6.40
N LEU A 150 -4.43 7.97 7.08
CA LEU A 150 -3.95 6.68 7.58
C LEU A 150 -4.03 6.54 9.09
N ASP A 151 -4.11 7.65 9.84
CA ASP A 151 -4.30 7.54 11.28
C ASP A 151 -5.78 7.39 11.64
N PRO A 152 -6.09 6.83 12.82
CA PRO A 152 -7.48 6.68 13.27
C PRO A 152 -8.26 8.00 13.42
N SER A 153 -7.56 9.14 13.44
CA SER A 153 -8.17 10.49 13.51
C SER A 153 -8.48 11.06 12.13
N GLY A 154 -8.19 10.32 11.05
CA GLY A 154 -8.38 10.77 9.68
C GLY A 154 -7.31 11.76 9.20
N ASN A 155 -6.14 11.81 9.85
CA ASN A 155 -5.06 12.68 9.43
C ASN A 155 -4.12 12.00 8.44
N ARG A 156 -3.57 12.79 7.53
CA ARG A 156 -2.47 12.36 6.68
C ARG A 156 -1.15 12.55 7.40
N ILE A 157 -0.50 11.44 7.72
CA ILE A 157 0.79 11.38 8.42
C ILE A 157 1.91 10.84 7.52
N MET A 158 1.55 10.37 6.33
CA MET A 158 2.45 9.84 5.33
C MET A 158 2.12 10.46 3.97
N LEU A 159 3.11 10.98 3.29
CA LEU A 159 2.97 11.54 1.96
C LEU A 159 3.75 10.67 0.96
N PRO A 160 3.05 10.03 0.02
CA PRO A 160 3.69 9.22 -1.00
C PRO A 160 4.29 10.10 -2.09
N THR A 161 5.39 9.64 -2.66
CA THR A 161 5.96 10.26 -3.86
C THR A 161 5.49 9.57 -5.13
N ARG A 162 5.00 8.33 -5.01
CA ARG A 162 4.51 7.52 -6.14
C ARG A 162 3.24 6.77 -5.78
N ALA A 163 2.36 6.57 -6.75
CA ALA A 163 1.24 5.62 -6.64
C ALA A 163 1.68 4.24 -7.13
N VAL A 164 1.14 3.19 -6.51
CA VAL A 164 1.37 1.81 -6.93
C VAL A 164 0.05 1.17 -7.29
N HIS A 165 0.03 0.48 -8.41
CA HIS A 165 -1.12 -0.27 -8.90
C HIS A 165 -0.80 -1.76 -8.94
N ILE A 166 -1.71 -2.61 -8.49
CA ILE A 166 -1.61 -4.06 -8.67
C ILE A 166 -2.34 -4.43 -9.95
N ASN A 167 -1.63 -5.05 -10.87
CA ASN A 167 -2.12 -5.45 -12.19
C ASN A 167 -1.85 -6.92 -12.46
N TRP A 168 -2.50 -7.44 -13.49
CA TRP A 168 -2.24 -8.76 -14.05
C TRP A 168 -1.33 -8.59 -15.26
N PHE A 169 -0.04 -8.94 -15.11
CA PHE A 169 0.89 -9.06 -16.23
C PHE A 169 0.64 -10.37 -16.96
N TYR A 170 0.71 -10.40 -18.28
CA TYR A 170 0.54 -11.61 -19.04
C TYR A 170 1.58 -11.74 -20.17
N ASN A 171 1.94 -12.98 -20.47
CA ASN A 171 2.79 -13.33 -21.60
C ASN A 171 1.91 -13.45 -22.85
N GLN A 172 2.01 -12.45 -23.73
CA GLN A 172 1.21 -12.36 -24.95
C GLN A 172 1.51 -13.51 -25.91
N ASP A 173 2.77 -13.94 -26.00
CA ASP A 173 3.17 -15.03 -26.89
C ASP A 173 2.51 -16.35 -26.48
N LEU A 174 2.37 -16.63 -25.18
CA LEU A 174 1.64 -17.80 -24.67
C LEU A 174 0.14 -17.70 -24.92
N PHE A 175 -0.45 -16.51 -24.80
CA PHE A 175 -1.86 -16.27 -25.13
C PHE A 175 -2.11 -16.51 -26.63
N ASP A 176 -1.26 -15.97 -27.50
CA ASP A 176 -1.36 -16.15 -28.95
C ASP A 176 -1.20 -17.63 -29.35
N GLN A 177 -0.24 -18.36 -28.74
CA GLN A 177 -0.06 -19.79 -28.96
C GLN A 177 -1.26 -20.62 -28.53
N ALA A 178 -1.94 -20.22 -27.43
CA ALA A 178 -3.18 -20.85 -26.96
C ALA A 178 -4.42 -20.41 -27.76
N GLY A 179 -4.28 -19.44 -28.68
CA GLY A 179 -5.38 -18.91 -29.49
C GLY A 179 -6.29 -17.96 -28.74
N ILE A 180 -5.84 -17.38 -27.63
CA ILE A 180 -6.58 -16.40 -26.85
C ILE A 180 -6.44 -15.03 -27.52
N THR A 181 -7.56 -14.43 -27.92
CA THR A 181 -7.60 -13.17 -28.69
C THR A 181 -8.22 -12.01 -27.93
N ALA A 182 -8.74 -12.25 -26.73
CA ALA A 182 -9.32 -11.23 -25.87
C ALA A 182 -8.85 -11.42 -24.43
N LEU A 183 -8.59 -10.32 -23.75
CA LEU A 183 -8.26 -10.30 -22.31
C LEU A 183 -9.54 -10.49 -21.49
N PRO A 184 -9.46 -11.16 -20.33
CA PRO A 184 -10.63 -11.38 -19.49
C PRO A 184 -11.05 -10.07 -18.80
N ALA A 185 -12.28 -9.64 -19.02
CA ALA A 185 -12.90 -8.51 -18.33
C ALA A 185 -13.71 -8.96 -17.10
N THR A 186 -14.14 -10.22 -17.09
CA THR A 186 -14.92 -10.80 -16.00
C THR A 186 -14.21 -12.01 -15.38
N TRP A 187 -14.61 -12.37 -14.15
CA TRP A 187 -14.06 -13.53 -13.47
C TRP A 187 -14.38 -14.84 -14.22
N THR A 188 -15.55 -14.92 -14.82
CA THR A 188 -15.95 -16.05 -15.67
C THR A 188 -15.01 -16.18 -16.86
N GLU A 189 -14.75 -15.10 -17.57
CA GLU A 189 -13.80 -15.09 -18.70
C GLU A 189 -12.38 -15.42 -18.23
N PHE A 190 -11.98 -14.98 -17.01
CA PHE A 190 -10.68 -15.31 -16.45
C PHE A 190 -10.52 -16.81 -16.18
N VAL A 191 -11.55 -17.48 -15.69
CA VAL A 191 -11.60 -18.95 -15.56
C VAL A 191 -11.52 -19.64 -16.93
N GLU A 192 -12.22 -19.11 -17.93
CA GLU A 192 -12.21 -19.63 -19.30
C GLU A 192 -10.81 -19.51 -19.93
N VAL A 193 -10.20 -18.33 -19.88
CA VAL A 193 -8.82 -18.08 -20.35
C VAL A 193 -7.85 -19.03 -19.64
N SER A 194 -7.95 -19.16 -18.33
CA SER A 194 -7.10 -20.05 -17.54
C SER A 194 -7.30 -21.53 -17.93
N THR A 195 -8.50 -21.93 -18.27
CA THR A 195 -8.80 -23.28 -18.77
C THR A 195 -8.10 -23.52 -20.11
N VAL A 196 -8.17 -22.58 -21.05
CA VAL A 196 -7.52 -22.68 -22.36
C VAL A 196 -6.00 -22.76 -22.21
N LEU A 197 -5.39 -21.95 -21.34
CA LEU A 197 -3.96 -22.00 -21.05
C LEU A 197 -3.55 -23.36 -20.46
N ALA A 198 -4.29 -23.87 -19.49
CA ALA A 198 -4.03 -25.18 -18.88
C ALA A 198 -4.15 -26.32 -19.92
N ASP A 199 -5.16 -26.29 -20.78
CA ASP A 199 -5.35 -27.27 -21.85
C ASP A 199 -4.23 -27.22 -22.91
N SER A 200 -3.56 -26.07 -23.07
CA SER A 200 -2.37 -25.92 -23.90
C SER A 200 -1.08 -26.42 -23.23
N GLY A 201 -1.16 -26.81 -21.96
CA GLY A 201 -0.02 -27.33 -21.18
C GLY A 201 0.78 -26.25 -20.44
N VAL A 202 0.24 -25.04 -20.33
CA VAL A 202 0.86 -23.91 -19.59
C VAL A 202 0.15 -23.74 -18.25
N THR A 203 0.91 -23.56 -17.16
CA THR A 203 0.32 -23.15 -15.88
C THR A 203 -0.23 -21.74 -16.02
N PRO A 204 -1.54 -21.50 -15.78
CA PRO A 204 -2.12 -20.21 -16.07
C PRO A 204 -1.55 -19.06 -15.22
N VAL A 205 -1.51 -19.22 -13.88
CA VAL A 205 -1.25 -18.09 -12.97
C VAL A 205 -0.10 -18.37 -12.00
N GLY A 206 0.87 -17.49 -11.99
CA GLY A 206 1.92 -17.42 -10.97
C GLY A 206 1.53 -16.47 -9.85
N ILE A 207 0.80 -16.97 -8.86
CA ILE A 207 0.35 -16.21 -7.68
C ILE A 207 0.82 -16.91 -6.42
N ASN A 208 1.00 -16.15 -5.33
CA ASN A 208 1.31 -16.73 -4.02
C ASN A 208 0.15 -16.53 -3.02
N PHE A 209 0.11 -17.45 -2.06
CA PHE A 209 -0.84 -17.42 -0.95
C PHE A 209 -0.25 -16.77 0.31
N VAL A 210 0.97 -16.26 0.26
CA VAL A 210 1.62 -15.62 1.42
C VAL A 210 1.07 -14.21 1.61
N TRP A 211 0.90 -13.44 0.51
CA TRP A 211 0.31 -12.10 0.55
C TRP A 211 -0.58 -11.77 -0.68
N GLN A 212 -0.26 -12.20 -1.91
CA GLN A 212 -0.99 -11.74 -3.10
C GLN A 212 -2.47 -12.11 -3.03
N LEU A 213 -2.79 -13.40 -2.94
CA LEU A 213 -4.19 -13.84 -2.93
C LEU A 213 -4.92 -13.46 -1.64
N PRO A 214 -4.40 -13.74 -0.41
CA PRO A 214 -5.17 -13.50 0.81
C PRO A 214 -5.13 -12.05 1.29
N GLN A 215 -4.34 -11.16 0.69
CA GLN A 215 -4.31 -9.74 1.03
C GLN A 215 -4.81 -8.90 -0.15
N TRP A 216 -4.03 -8.75 -1.22
CA TRP A 216 -4.39 -7.83 -2.30
C TRP A 216 -5.72 -8.19 -2.98
N PHE A 217 -5.85 -9.43 -3.48
CA PHE A 217 -7.07 -9.81 -4.19
C PHE A 217 -8.24 -10.05 -3.24
N ALA A 218 -7.97 -10.48 -2.00
CA ALA A 218 -8.99 -10.51 -0.96
C ALA A 218 -9.58 -9.12 -0.70
N GLU A 219 -8.76 -8.08 -0.61
CA GLU A 219 -9.22 -6.70 -0.43
C GLU A 219 -9.99 -6.19 -1.65
N VAL A 220 -9.45 -6.37 -2.86
CA VAL A 220 -10.09 -5.96 -4.12
C VAL A 220 -11.50 -6.52 -4.25
N TYR A 221 -11.66 -7.83 -4.03
CA TYR A 221 -12.96 -8.47 -4.24
C TYR A 221 -13.88 -8.35 -3.03
N PHE A 222 -13.36 -8.17 -1.82
CA PHE A 222 -14.19 -7.81 -0.68
C PHE A 222 -14.80 -6.42 -0.89
N ASP A 223 -14.01 -5.47 -1.37
CA ASP A 223 -14.46 -4.12 -1.73
C ASP A 223 -15.58 -4.17 -2.77
N GLN A 224 -15.41 -4.94 -3.84
CA GLN A 224 -16.40 -5.08 -4.90
C GLN A 224 -17.79 -5.49 -4.38
N TYR A 225 -17.84 -6.31 -3.34
CA TYR A 225 -19.07 -6.82 -2.74
C TYR A 225 -19.58 -6.00 -1.55
N HIS A 226 -18.73 -5.26 -0.87
CA HIS A 226 -19.03 -4.62 0.42
C HIS A 226 -18.73 -3.11 0.44
N ILE A 227 -18.66 -2.46 -0.71
CA ILE A 227 -18.42 -1.01 -0.81
C ILE A 227 -19.46 -0.19 -0.02
N ASP A 228 -20.66 -0.67 0.15
CA ASP A 228 -21.72 -0.07 0.95
C ASP A 228 -21.42 -0.02 2.46
N TRP A 229 -20.42 -0.76 2.94
CA TRP A 229 -19.94 -0.64 4.32
C TRP A 229 -19.38 0.74 4.63
N VAL A 230 -18.94 1.49 3.62
CA VAL A 230 -18.52 2.89 3.74
C VAL A 230 -19.54 3.71 4.51
N GLU A 231 -20.84 3.55 4.22
CA GLU A 231 -21.92 4.29 4.91
C GLU A 231 -22.00 4.00 6.42
N THR A 232 -21.49 2.84 6.86
CA THR A 232 -21.44 2.48 8.28
C THR A 232 -20.14 2.92 8.94
N VAL A 233 -19.00 2.76 8.24
CA VAL A 233 -17.68 2.92 8.85
C VAL A 233 -17.11 4.33 8.77
N ARG A 234 -17.67 5.19 7.90
CA ARG A 234 -17.25 6.58 7.82
C ARG A 234 -17.65 7.38 9.05
N ALA A 235 -16.86 8.37 9.40
CA ALA A 235 -17.21 9.32 10.46
C ALA A 235 -18.51 10.06 10.13
N GLN A 236 -19.36 10.25 11.14
CA GLN A 236 -20.65 10.90 11.03
C GLN A 236 -20.74 12.06 12.02
N GLU A 237 -21.68 12.98 11.78
CA GLU A 237 -21.87 14.12 12.67
C GLU A 237 -22.06 13.67 14.12
N GLY A 238 -21.21 14.20 15.01
CA GLY A 238 -21.16 13.83 16.41
C GLY A 238 -20.02 12.89 16.78
N ASP A 239 -19.38 12.24 15.83
CA ASP A 239 -18.19 11.42 16.12
C ASP A 239 -16.99 12.30 16.47
N TRP A 240 -16.10 11.76 17.28
CA TRP A 240 -14.93 12.51 17.76
C TRP A 240 -13.95 12.91 16.63
N ASN A 241 -13.92 12.15 15.53
CA ASN A 241 -13.04 12.40 14.38
C ASN A 241 -13.78 12.93 13.13
N TYR A 242 -15.05 13.35 13.29
CA TYR A 242 -15.82 13.92 12.19
C TYR A 242 -15.32 15.32 11.81
N ASP A 243 -15.04 15.51 10.53
CA ASP A 243 -14.70 16.80 9.95
C ASP A 243 -15.85 17.37 9.11
N PRO A 244 -16.55 18.42 9.55
CA PRO A 244 -17.65 19.00 8.78
C PRO A 244 -17.27 19.50 7.38
N ALA A 245 -16.01 19.89 7.17
CA ALA A 245 -15.53 20.40 5.89
C ALA A 245 -15.19 19.28 4.90
N PHE A 246 -14.89 18.08 5.40
CA PHE A 246 -14.52 16.91 4.61
C PHE A 246 -15.64 15.87 4.60
N ASP A 247 -16.03 15.36 5.77
CA ASP A 247 -17.08 14.32 5.88
C ASP A 247 -18.49 14.87 5.64
N GLY A 248 -18.70 16.18 5.93
CA GLY A 248 -19.99 16.83 5.76
C GLY A 248 -20.42 17.06 4.30
N VAL A 249 -19.47 16.93 3.37
CA VAL A 249 -19.72 17.05 1.91
C VAL A 249 -19.61 15.70 1.19
N PHE A 250 -19.32 14.63 1.92
CA PHE A 250 -19.21 13.28 1.34
C PHE A 250 -20.58 12.82 0.82
N GLU A 251 -20.59 12.35 -0.43
CA GLU A 251 -21.72 11.70 -1.06
C GLU A 251 -21.31 10.28 -1.49
N PHE A 252 -22.04 9.27 -1.01
CA PHE A 252 -21.75 7.89 -1.36
C PHE A 252 -22.01 7.66 -2.85
N ASN A 253 -20.97 7.21 -3.56
CA ASN A 253 -21.06 6.79 -4.95
C ASN A 253 -20.20 5.52 -5.13
N PRO A 254 -20.82 4.34 -5.31
CA PRO A 254 -20.07 3.08 -5.46
C PRO A 254 -19.19 3.04 -6.72
N ASP A 255 -19.47 3.90 -7.70
CA ASP A 255 -18.68 3.99 -8.93
C ASP A 255 -17.51 5.01 -8.82
N GLU A 256 -17.34 5.67 -7.67
CA GLU A 256 -16.22 6.56 -7.43
C GLU A 256 -14.93 5.75 -7.22
N PRO A 257 -13.92 5.86 -8.09
CA PRO A 257 -12.71 5.04 -8.00
C PRO A 257 -11.93 5.25 -6.70
N LEU A 258 -11.91 6.48 -6.19
CA LEU A 258 -11.14 6.86 -5.00
C LEU A 258 -12.02 7.05 -3.76
N ILE A 259 -13.19 6.41 -3.69
CA ILE A 259 -14.16 6.62 -2.61
C ILE A 259 -13.53 6.48 -1.22
N HIS A 260 -12.59 5.55 -1.04
CA HIS A 260 -11.93 5.33 0.25
C HIS A 260 -11.00 6.47 0.68
N ASN A 261 -10.68 7.40 -0.22
CA ASN A 261 -9.89 8.59 0.06
C ASN A 261 -10.76 9.80 0.42
N LEU A 262 -12.09 9.69 0.29
CA LEU A 262 -13.03 10.82 0.36
C LEU A 262 -13.79 10.92 1.70
N TYR A 263 -13.52 10.06 2.67
CA TYR A 263 -14.14 10.10 3.98
C TYR A 263 -13.13 9.79 5.10
N THR A 264 -13.45 10.21 6.30
CA THR A 264 -12.69 9.83 7.50
C THR A 264 -13.19 8.48 8.01
N TYR A 265 -12.31 7.47 8.04
CA TYR A 265 -12.62 6.16 8.62
C TYR A 265 -12.75 6.26 10.15
N ASN A 266 -13.82 5.70 10.70
CA ASN A 266 -14.04 5.60 12.15
C ASN A 266 -14.00 4.12 12.58
N VAL A 267 -12.90 3.72 13.20
CA VAL A 267 -12.68 2.34 13.66
C VAL A 267 -13.71 1.89 14.69
N GLN A 268 -14.23 2.79 15.54
CA GLN A 268 -15.24 2.46 16.54
C GLN A 268 -16.56 2.09 15.86
N ARG A 269 -16.94 2.79 14.79
CA ARG A 269 -18.11 2.44 13.99
C ARG A 269 -17.97 1.09 13.30
N PHE A 270 -16.79 0.80 12.77
CA PHE A 270 -16.51 -0.50 12.20
C PHE A 270 -16.65 -1.63 13.24
N MET A 271 -15.98 -1.47 14.39
CA MET A 271 -16.04 -2.45 15.47
C MET A 271 -17.46 -2.59 16.03
N ASN A 272 -18.17 -1.49 16.24
CA ASN A 272 -19.58 -1.51 16.64
C ASN A 272 -20.47 -2.20 15.61
N GLY A 273 -20.24 -1.96 14.33
CA GLY A 273 -20.95 -2.61 13.22
C GLY A 273 -20.80 -4.14 13.25
N ILE A 274 -19.61 -4.64 13.51
CA ILE A 274 -19.36 -6.10 13.67
C ILE A 274 -20.09 -6.61 14.93
N GLN A 275 -19.93 -5.96 16.07
CA GLN A 275 -20.50 -6.40 17.33
C GLN A 275 -22.03 -6.43 17.32
N THR A 276 -22.66 -5.42 16.71
CA THR A 276 -24.12 -5.32 16.60
C THR A 276 -24.71 -6.19 15.48
N GLY A 277 -23.86 -6.77 14.62
CA GLY A 277 -24.28 -7.57 13.47
C GLY A 277 -24.78 -6.72 12.30
N THR A 278 -24.49 -5.42 12.28
CA THR A 278 -24.74 -4.54 11.11
C THR A 278 -23.76 -4.89 9.99
N LEU A 279 -22.52 -5.18 10.34
CA LEU A 279 -21.49 -5.69 9.43
C LEU A 279 -21.24 -7.16 9.77
N ARG A 280 -21.45 -8.05 8.78
CA ARG A 280 -21.34 -9.50 8.98
C ARG A 280 -20.54 -10.15 7.89
N PHE A 281 -19.80 -11.20 8.27
CA PHE A 281 -19.01 -12.01 7.35
C PHE A 281 -19.71 -13.34 6.97
N ASP A 282 -20.66 -13.83 7.75
CA ASP A 282 -21.45 -15.03 7.43
C ASP A 282 -22.56 -14.76 6.39
N THR A 283 -22.20 -14.12 5.29
CA THR A 283 -23.11 -13.67 4.26
C THR A 283 -22.95 -14.48 2.98
N PRO A 284 -24.00 -14.55 2.14
CA PRO A 284 -23.87 -15.10 0.80
C PRO A 284 -22.80 -14.41 -0.05
N ALA A 285 -22.55 -13.11 0.18
CA ALA A 285 -21.53 -12.35 -0.53
C ALA A 285 -20.12 -12.90 -0.26
N VAL A 286 -19.77 -13.12 1.00
CA VAL A 286 -18.47 -13.73 1.37
C VAL A 286 -18.34 -15.16 0.81
N ALA A 287 -19.41 -15.95 0.89
CA ALA A 287 -19.42 -17.30 0.30
C ALA A 287 -19.23 -17.27 -1.23
N GLU A 288 -19.82 -16.28 -1.92
CA GLU A 288 -19.69 -16.11 -3.37
C GLU A 288 -18.27 -15.71 -3.76
N ILE A 289 -17.59 -14.80 -3.02
CA ILE A 289 -16.19 -14.46 -3.25
C ILE A 289 -15.31 -15.73 -3.14
N VAL A 290 -15.49 -16.52 -2.10
CA VAL A 290 -14.73 -17.76 -1.92
C VAL A 290 -15.05 -18.78 -3.01
N THR A 291 -16.29 -18.88 -3.46
CA THR A 291 -16.69 -19.74 -4.59
C THR A 291 -15.95 -19.34 -5.87
N ASN A 292 -15.87 -18.04 -6.15
CA ASN A 292 -15.12 -17.52 -7.29
C ASN A 292 -13.63 -17.82 -7.16
N PHE A 293 -13.03 -17.59 -5.99
CA PHE A 293 -11.62 -17.96 -5.77
C PHE A 293 -11.37 -19.45 -5.97
N LYS A 294 -12.26 -20.32 -5.51
CA LYS A 294 -12.16 -21.78 -5.73
C LYS A 294 -12.26 -22.18 -7.21
N ALA A 295 -12.97 -21.43 -8.02
CA ALA A 295 -13.01 -21.69 -9.46
C ALA A 295 -11.64 -21.51 -10.14
N MET A 296 -10.78 -20.67 -9.55
CA MET A 296 -9.43 -20.37 -10.02
C MET A 296 -8.35 -21.14 -9.25
N PHE A 297 -8.40 -21.14 -7.93
CA PHE A 297 -7.32 -21.56 -7.05
C PHE A 297 -7.71 -22.76 -6.17
N PRO A 298 -6.81 -23.74 -5.96
CA PRO A 298 -5.43 -23.81 -6.48
C PRO A 298 -5.32 -24.32 -7.93
N ARG A 299 -6.41 -24.67 -8.59
CA ARG A 299 -6.45 -25.41 -9.87
C ARG A 299 -5.58 -24.81 -10.97
N PHE A 300 -5.55 -23.48 -11.10
CA PHE A 300 -4.84 -22.77 -12.16
C PHE A 300 -3.57 -22.06 -11.71
N ALA A 301 -3.17 -22.26 -10.44
CA ALA A 301 -1.93 -21.75 -9.90
C ALA A 301 -0.80 -22.81 -9.96
N THR A 302 0.42 -22.38 -9.62
CA THR A 302 1.54 -23.30 -9.44
C THR A 302 1.32 -24.24 -8.25
N GLU A 303 1.88 -25.46 -8.29
CA GLU A 303 1.73 -26.46 -7.22
C GLU A 303 2.22 -25.98 -5.84
N ASP A 304 3.16 -25.03 -5.83
CA ASP A 304 3.72 -24.43 -4.63
C ASP A 304 3.03 -23.13 -4.19
N LEU A 305 1.81 -22.86 -4.63
CA LEU A 305 0.98 -21.68 -4.31
C LEU A 305 1.08 -21.25 -2.84
N TYR A 306 1.02 -22.20 -1.90
CA TYR A 306 0.97 -21.92 -0.46
C TYR A 306 2.34 -21.61 0.17
N VAL A 307 3.43 -21.83 -0.55
CA VAL A 307 4.79 -21.67 0.00
C VAL A 307 5.69 -20.79 -0.85
N THR A 308 5.38 -20.62 -2.12
CA THR A 308 6.20 -19.80 -3.03
C THR A 308 6.09 -18.33 -2.72
N THR A 309 7.19 -17.62 -2.89
CA THR A 309 7.22 -16.15 -2.90
C THR A 309 7.84 -15.64 -4.21
N ASP A 310 8.33 -16.55 -5.05
CA ASP A 310 8.99 -16.24 -6.32
C ASP A 310 8.11 -16.57 -7.52
N THR A 311 7.14 -15.71 -7.77
CA THR A 311 6.25 -15.77 -8.92
C THR A 311 6.84 -15.07 -10.15
N TYR A 312 7.67 -14.04 -9.91
CA TYR A 312 8.30 -13.26 -10.98
C TYR A 312 9.30 -14.09 -11.81
N THR A 313 10.19 -14.84 -11.16
CA THR A 313 11.15 -15.70 -11.84
C THR A 313 10.44 -16.78 -12.67
N LYS A 314 9.34 -17.35 -12.17
CA LYS A 314 8.52 -18.30 -12.92
C LYS A 314 7.91 -17.69 -14.17
N PHE A 315 7.48 -16.42 -14.10
CA PHE A 315 6.96 -15.68 -15.24
C PHE A 315 8.06 -15.43 -16.29
N LEU A 316 9.26 -14.99 -15.88
CA LEU A 316 10.41 -14.82 -16.77
C LEU A 316 10.80 -16.13 -17.48
N GLN A 317 10.68 -17.26 -16.78
CA GLN A 317 10.96 -18.60 -17.34
C GLN A 317 9.79 -19.18 -18.14
N GLN A 318 8.72 -18.42 -18.34
CA GLN A 318 7.50 -18.84 -19.04
C GLN A 318 6.84 -20.10 -18.42
N GLN A 319 7.08 -20.36 -17.14
CA GLN A 319 6.43 -21.45 -16.40
C GLN A 319 4.98 -21.12 -16.07
N VAL A 320 4.65 -19.83 -16.07
CA VAL A 320 3.29 -19.30 -15.87
C VAL A 320 3.00 -18.26 -16.94
N ALA A 321 1.75 -18.20 -17.39
CA ALA A 321 1.32 -17.25 -18.41
C ALA A 321 0.91 -15.89 -17.85
N ILE A 322 0.46 -15.83 -16.60
CA ILE A 322 -0.08 -14.63 -15.94
C ILE A 322 0.62 -14.45 -14.60
N LEU A 323 1.00 -13.21 -14.30
CA LEU A 323 1.64 -12.79 -13.06
C LEU A 323 0.86 -11.60 -12.46
N PRO A 324 0.14 -11.75 -11.35
CA PRO A 324 -0.35 -10.59 -10.61
C PRO A 324 0.79 -9.97 -9.79
N ASP A 325 1.08 -8.70 -10.06
CA ASP A 325 2.11 -7.98 -9.32
C ASP A 325 1.92 -6.45 -9.46
N GLY A 326 2.77 -5.68 -8.78
CA GLY A 326 2.67 -4.23 -8.78
C GLY A 326 3.35 -3.54 -9.95
N SER A 327 2.97 -2.29 -10.17
CA SER A 327 3.53 -1.42 -11.20
C SER A 327 5.05 -1.25 -11.12
N TRP A 328 5.68 -1.52 -9.95
CA TRP A 328 7.15 -1.56 -9.81
C TRP A 328 7.82 -2.57 -10.74
N ASN A 329 7.09 -3.57 -11.22
CA ASN A 329 7.63 -4.54 -12.16
C ASN A 329 7.59 -4.09 -13.63
N LEU A 330 6.91 -3.00 -13.98
CA LEU A 330 6.84 -2.52 -15.36
C LEU A 330 8.24 -2.22 -15.93
N GLY A 331 9.00 -1.37 -15.24
CA GLY A 331 10.36 -1.04 -15.65
C GLY A 331 11.32 -2.22 -15.53
N GLN A 332 11.21 -3.00 -14.46
CA GLN A 332 12.07 -4.16 -14.24
C GLN A 332 11.84 -5.23 -15.34
N LEU A 333 10.59 -5.52 -15.66
CA LEU A 333 10.26 -6.49 -16.70
C LEU A 333 10.66 -5.98 -18.10
N THR A 334 10.50 -4.66 -18.35
CA THR A 334 11.00 -4.02 -19.58
C THR A 334 12.50 -4.23 -19.73
N ALA A 335 13.27 -3.99 -18.68
CA ALA A 335 14.72 -4.18 -18.69
C ALA A 335 15.11 -5.65 -18.83
N ASP A 336 14.49 -6.55 -18.06
CA ASP A 336 14.77 -7.98 -18.10
C ASP A 336 14.41 -8.62 -19.45
N MET A 337 13.37 -8.11 -20.13
CA MET A 337 13.00 -8.54 -21.49
C MET A 337 13.91 -7.95 -22.58
N ALA A 338 14.57 -6.81 -22.33
CA ALA A 338 15.56 -6.27 -23.26
C ALA A 338 16.88 -7.04 -23.18
N GLU A 339 17.42 -7.22 -21.97
CA GLU A 339 18.68 -7.95 -21.74
C GLU A 339 18.80 -8.38 -20.27
N LEU A 340 19.01 -9.66 -20.02
CA LEU A 340 19.37 -10.18 -18.71
C LEU A 340 20.89 -10.25 -18.57
N SER A 341 21.46 -9.34 -17.80
CA SER A 341 22.89 -9.35 -17.52
C SER A 341 23.29 -10.57 -16.68
N PRO A 342 24.58 -11.01 -16.73
CA PRO A 342 25.06 -12.08 -15.85
C PRO A 342 24.82 -11.83 -14.36
N GLU A 343 24.92 -10.55 -13.94
CA GLU A 343 24.65 -10.12 -12.57
C GLU A 343 23.16 -10.31 -12.22
N ARG A 344 22.26 -9.96 -13.15
CA ARG A 344 20.81 -10.12 -12.97
C ARG A 344 20.39 -11.59 -12.93
N LEU A 345 20.98 -12.44 -13.79
CA LEU A 345 20.77 -13.88 -13.77
C LEU A 345 21.20 -14.50 -12.43
N ALA A 346 22.36 -14.06 -11.91
CA ALA A 346 22.86 -14.52 -10.61
C ALA A 346 21.98 -14.05 -9.44
N GLU A 347 21.42 -12.83 -9.52
CA GLU A 347 20.46 -12.30 -8.53
C GLU A 347 19.15 -13.10 -8.53
N LEU A 348 18.67 -13.47 -9.70
CA LEU A 348 17.45 -14.26 -9.89
C LEU A 348 17.67 -15.76 -9.64
N GLU A 349 18.93 -16.20 -9.47
CA GLU A 349 19.32 -17.60 -9.32
C GLU A 349 18.87 -18.49 -10.50
N ILE A 350 18.91 -17.94 -11.73
CA ILE A 350 18.50 -18.65 -12.96
C ILE A 350 19.65 -18.74 -13.97
N GLU A 351 19.60 -19.82 -14.78
CA GLU A 351 20.53 -20.00 -15.88
C GLU A 351 20.11 -19.19 -17.11
N ALA A 352 21.05 -18.68 -17.87
CA ALA A 352 20.79 -17.82 -19.03
C ALA A 352 19.91 -18.47 -20.10
N ASP A 353 20.00 -19.81 -20.27
CA ASP A 353 19.21 -20.57 -21.24
C ASP A 353 17.78 -20.90 -20.73
N ALA A 354 17.50 -20.63 -19.46
CA ALA A 354 16.17 -20.82 -18.87
C ALA A 354 15.21 -19.66 -19.15
N VAL A 355 15.71 -18.55 -19.70
CA VAL A 355 14.91 -17.37 -20.02
C VAL A 355 14.96 -17.08 -21.51
N GLN A 356 13.80 -16.87 -22.09
CA GLN A 356 13.64 -16.39 -23.46
C GLN A 356 12.77 -15.14 -23.43
N THR A 357 13.17 -14.13 -24.18
CA THR A 357 12.37 -12.90 -24.29
C THR A 357 11.02 -13.21 -24.94
N PHE A 358 9.99 -12.55 -24.45
CA PHE A 358 8.61 -12.63 -24.94
C PHE A 358 7.93 -11.27 -24.90
N THR A 359 6.87 -11.12 -25.67
CA THR A 359 6.00 -9.95 -25.60
C THR A 359 5.07 -10.08 -24.39
N TRP A 360 4.91 -8.99 -23.65
CA TRP A 360 4.04 -8.94 -22.48
C TRP A 360 3.24 -7.64 -22.43
N SER A 361 2.16 -7.65 -21.69
CA SER A 361 1.36 -6.48 -21.38
C SER A 361 0.62 -6.72 -20.06
N THR A 362 -0.28 -5.81 -19.69
CA THR A 362 -1.10 -5.90 -18.48
C THR A 362 -2.58 -5.89 -18.80
N PHE A 363 -3.40 -6.34 -17.84
CA PHE A 363 -4.84 -6.16 -17.86
C PHE A 363 -5.36 -5.86 -16.45
N GLU A 364 -6.55 -5.28 -16.41
CA GLU A 364 -7.23 -4.86 -15.18
C GLU A 364 -7.73 -6.06 -14.36
N ASN A 365 -8.14 -5.82 -13.12
CA ASN A 365 -8.78 -6.85 -12.30
C ASN A 365 -10.09 -7.31 -12.95
N PRO A 366 -10.22 -8.61 -13.32
CA PRO A 366 -11.48 -9.13 -13.88
C PRO A 366 -12.60 -9.01 -12.87
N ALA A 367 -13.71 -8.40 -13.26
CA ALA A 367 -14.85 -8.18 -12.37
C ALA A 367 -15.54 -9.50 -12.01
N MET A 368 -15.79 -9.75 -10.73
CA MET A 368 -16.73 -10.78 -10.32
C MET A 368 -18.15 -10.35 -10.71
N GLU A 369 -18.98 -11.33 -11.03
CA GLU A 369 -20.32 -11.14 -11.57
C GLU A 369 -21.36 -11.75 -10.62
N GLY A 370 -22.54 -11.18 -10.54
CA GLY A 370 -23.64 -11.70 -9.73
C GLY A 370 -24.51 -10.61 -9.12
N ASP A 371 -25.64 -11.00 -8.57
CA ASP A 371 -26.62 -10.09 -7.97
C ASP A 371 -26.11 -9.45 -6.64
N LEU A 372 -25.06 -10.02 -6.07
CA LEU A 372 -24.47 -9.56 -4.81
C LEU A 372 -23.34 -8.55 -5.02
N VAL A 373 -22.84 -8.40 -6.23
CA VAL A 373 -21.82 -7.40 -6.59
C VAL A 373 -22.40 -6.00 -6.46
N ARG A 374 -21.63 -5.06 -5.93
CA ARG A 374 -22.04 -3.67 -5.63
C ARG A 374 -21.32 -2.61 -6.44
N SER A 375 -20.10 -2.90 -6.91
CA SER A 375 -19.29 -1.95 -7.69
C SER A 375 -18.40 -2.68 -8.70
N ALA A 376 -17.71 -1.93 -9.56
CA ALA A 376 -16.58 -2.45 -10.30
C ALA A 376 -15.42 -2.79 -9.34
N PRO A 377 -14.54 -3.75 -9.67
CA PRO A 377 -13.35 -3.99 -8.88
C PRO A 377 -12.39 -2.80 -9.02
N ARG A 378 -11.81 -2.38 -7.90
CA ARG A 378 -10.72 -1.41 -7.85
C ARG A 378 -9.39 -2.14 -7.80
N SER A 379 -8.28 -1.41 -7.87
CA SER A 379 -6.96 -1.97 -7.57
C SER A 379 -6.58 -1.72 -6.11
N VAL A 380 -5.55 -2.37 -5.65
CA VAL A 380 -4.81 -1.89 -4.49
C VAL A 380 -3.91 -0.76 -5.01
N GLU A 381 -4.35 0.47 -4.84
CA GLU A 381 -3.59 1.68 -5.12
C GLU A 381 -3.00 2.22 -3.83
N SER A 382 -2.05 1.50 -3.30
CA SER A 382 -1.30 2.01 -2.19
C SER A 382 -0.24 2.96 -2.72
N ALA A 383 -0.17 4.12 -2.13
CA ALA A 383 1.04 4.90 -2.18
C ALA A 383 2.13 4.08 -1.50
N SER A 384 2.83 3.25 -2.21
CA SER A 384 3.89 2.43 -1.67
C SER A 384 5.22 2.74 -2.32
N GLY A 385 6.27 2.46 -1.61
CA GLY A 385 7.62 2.55 -2.12
C GLY A 385 8.41 3.73 -1.56
N GLU A 386 7.85 4.90 -1.46
CA GLU A 386 8.54 6.09 -0.99
C GLU A 386 7.58 6.99 -0.22
N TYR A 387 7.32 6.63 1.05
CA TYR A 387 6.60 7.53 1.95
C TYR A 387 7.55 8.47 2.67
N ILE A 388 7.07 9.67 2.95
CA ILE A 388 7.71 10.63 3.83
C ILE A 388 6.78 10.93 4.97
N SER A 389 7.27 10.68 6.19
CA SER A 389 6.59 11.02 7.45
C SER A 389 7.51 11.84 8.32
N VAL A 390 6.99 12.89 8.94
CA VAL A 390 7.73 13.72 9.90
C VAL A 390 7.39 13.27 11.32
N ILE A 391 8.41 13.07 12.15
CA ILE A 391 8.25 12.72 13.56
C ILE A 391 8.00 14.00 14.35
N GLU A 392 6.98 13.98 15.22
CA GLU A 392 6.66 15.09 16.10
C GLU A 392 7.69 15.18 17.23
N LYS A 393 8.30 16.36 17.37
CA LYS A 393 9.27 16.70 18.43
C LYS A 393 8.92 18.04 19.06
N ASP A 394 9.90 18.72 19.65
CA ASP A 394 9.68 20.13 20.00
C ASP A 394 9.40 20.95 18.74
N GLN A 395 8.75 22.09 18.93
CA GLN A 395 8.22 22.88 17.84
C GLN A 395 9.29 23.31 16.82
N ALA A 396 10.49 23.67 17.28
CA ALA A 396 11.53 24.17 16.39
C ALA A 396 12.07 23.06 15.48
N GLN A 397 12.25 21.85 16.06
CA GLN A 397 12.71 20.68 15.30
C GLN A 397 11.62 20.17 14.36
N THR A 398 10.35 20.19 14.79
CA THR A 398 9.21 19.82 13.94
C THR A 398 9.09 20.78 12.75
N ASP A 399 9.14 22.11 13.00
CA ASP A 399 9.07 23.11 11.93
C ASP A 399 10.22 22.97 10.92
N LEU A 400 11.45 22.68 11.38
CA LEU A 400 12.61 22.41 10.53
C LEU A 400 12.41 21.15 9.67
N SER A 401 11.88 20.09 10.26
CA SER A 401 11.65 18.82 9.57
C SER A 401 10.52 18.91 8.54
N VAL A 402 9.45 19.67 8.86
CA VAL A 402 8.36 19.96 7.92
C VAL A 402 8.84 20.84 6.78
N ASP A 403 9.68 21.85 7.04
CA ASP A 403 10.28 22.69 6.00
C ASP A 403 11.10 21.84 5.01
N PHE A 404 11.93 20.91 5.52
CA PHE A 404 12.66 19.99 4.65
C PHE A 404 11.73 19.04 3.88
N ALA A 405 10.66 18.55 4.51
CA ALA A 405 9.67 17.72 3.81
C ALA A 405 8.94 18.50 2.70
N MET A 406 8.60 19.78 2.93
CA MET A 406 8.04 20.66 1.91
C MET A 406 9.00 20.89 0.74
N PHE A 407 10.30 21.03 1.04
CA PHE A 407 11.32 21.11 -0.01
C PHE A 407 11.39 19.81 -0.80
N TRP A 408 11.56 18.68 -0.12
CA TRP A 408 11.70 17.37 -0.77
C TRP A 408 10.51 17.05 -1.67
N LEU A 409 9.30 17.32 -1.20
CA LEU A 409 8.02 17.06 -1.88
C LEU A 409 7.56 18.25 -2.75
N SER A 410 8.50 19.02 -3.26
CA SER A 410 8.31 20.04 -4.30
C SER A 410 9.19 19.75 -5.51
N ALA A 411 8.90 20.36 -6.65
CA ALA A 411 9.77 20.24 -7.83
C ALA A 411 11.22 20.65 -7.55
N ALA A 412 11.44 21.61 -6.65
CA ALA A 412 12.79 22.09 -6.30
C ALA A 412 13.65 21.02 -5.63
N GLY A 413 13.05 20.18 -4.80
CA GLY A 413 13.76 19.09 -4.11
C GLY A 413 13.67 17.75 -4.84
N TYR A 414 12.50 17.45 -5.41
CA TYR A 414 12.29 16.15 -6.03
C TYR A 414 12.98 16.01 -7.40
N GLN A 415 13.11 17.07 -8.18
CA GLN A 415 13.81 17.02 -9.48
C GLN A 415 15.25 16.53 -9.35
N PRO A 416 16.12 17.12 -8.48
CA PRO A 416 17.48 16.60 -8.29
C PRO A 416 17.52 15.15 -7.81
N TRP A 417 16.56 14.74 -6.97
CA TRP A 417 16.40 13.37 -6.50
C TRP A 417 16.07 12.43 -7.65
N LEU A 418 15.06 12.76 -8.46
CA LEU A 418 14.62 11.99 -9.63
C LEU A 418 15.73 11.86 -10.69
N ASP A 419 16.43 12.97 -10.97
CA ASP A 419 17.55 12.96 -11.93
C ASP A 419 18.67 12.01 -11.46
N ALA A 420 18.96 11.99 -10.15
CA ALA A 420 19.93 11.06 -9.58
C ALA A 420 19.44 9.60 -9.62
N GLN A 421 18.14 9.34 -9.42
CA GLN A 421 17.53 8.01 -9.57
C GLN A 421 17.69 7.50 -11.00
N TRP A 422 17.31 8.30 -11.99
CA TRP A 422 17.40 7.93 -13.40
C TRP A 422 18.83 7.79 -13.93
N ALA A 423 19.80 8.43 -13.28
CA ALA A 423 21.21 8.23 -13.59
C ALA A 423 21.74 6.86 -13.13
N GLN A 424 20.99 6.13 -12.28
CA GLN A 424 21.41 4.80 -11.79
C GLN A 424 21.06 3.72 -12.82
N PRO A 425 22.02 2.87 -13.20
CA PRO A 425 21.73 1.72 -14.05
C PRO A 425 20.66 0.81 -13.44
N GLY A 426 19.62 0.50 -14.21
CA GLY A 426 18.54 -0.39 -13.79
C GLY A 426 17.58 0.23 -12.76
N PHE A 427 17.53 1.55 -12.65
CA PHE A 427 16.46 2.22 -11.90
C PHE A 427 15.11 1.87 -12.52
N SER A 428 14.15 1.53 -11.69
CA SER A 428 12.77 1.24 -12.07
C SER A 428 11.85 1.93 -11.08
N PRO A 429 11.07 2.94 -11.52
CA PRO A 429 10.11 3.60 -10.64
C PRO A 429 9.00 2.64 -10.21
N ALA A 430 8.53 2.80 -8.98
CA ALA A 430 7.50 1.91 -8.43
C ALA A 430 6.12 2.14 -9.06
N GLY A 431 5.86 3.33 -9.57
CA GLY A 431 4.60 3.72 -10.18
C GLY A 431 4.58 5.20 -10.56
N PRO A 432 3.46 5.73 -11.05
CA PRO A 432 3.33 7.12 -11.44
C PRO A 432 3.71 8.10 -10.31
N LEU A 433 4.43 9.15 -10.69
CA LEU A 433 4.89 10.18 -9.75
C LEU A 433 3.71 11.00 -9.21
N GLN A 434 3.74 11.29 -7.91
CA GLN A 434 2.70 12.09 -7.22
C GLN A 434 3.18 13.52 -6.87
N VAL A 435 4.42 13.86 -7.15
CA VAL A 435 4.97 15.20 -6.95
C VAL A 435 4.79 16.03 -8.22
N ASN A 436 4.08 17.15 -8.10
CA ASN A 436 3.74 18.00 -9.23
C ASN A 436 4.89 18.91 -9.66
N GLY A 437 4.90 19.30 -10.93
CA GLY A 437 5.87 20.25 -11.50
C GLY A 437 7.26 19.68 -11.73
N VAL A 438 7.45 18.40 -11.56
CA VAL A 438 8.70 17.68 -11.86
C VAL A 438 8.72 17.31 -13.35
N GLU A 439 9.86 17.48 -14.00
CA GLU A 439 10.06 17.02 -15.38
C GLU A 439 10.37 15.51 -15.35
N VAL A 440 9.37 14.71 -15.72
CA VAL A 440 9.49 13.25 -15.78
C VAL A 440 10.18 12.85 -17.08
N PRO A 441 11.16 11.93 -17.06
CA PRO A 441 11.78 11.43 -18.29
C PRO A 441 10.75 10.72 -19.19
N PRO A 442 10.85 10.87 -20.53
CA PRO A 442 9.93 10.23 -21.47
C PRO A 442 9.85 8.71 -21.32
N GLU A 443 10.91 8.09 -20.84
CA GLU A 443 10.99 6.66 -20.55
C GLU A 443 10.05 6.29 -19.38
N GLU A 444 9.92 7.12 -18.36
CA GLU A 444 8.99 6.92 -17.25
C GLU A 444 7.55 7.13 -17.72
N ASP A 445 7.26 8.18 -18.46
CA ASP A 445 5.93 8.41 -19.03
C ASP A 445 5.47 7.22 -19.88
N ALA A 446 6.39 6.65 -20.67
CA ALA A 446 6.09 5.49 -21.51
C ALA A 446 5.78 4.23 -20.69
N LEU A 447 6.40 4.04 -19.51
CA LEU A 447 6.14 2.88 -18.66
C LEU A 447 4.71 2.86 -18.12
N PHE A 448 4.15 4.03 -17.86
CA PHE A 448 2.85 4.16 -17.21
C PHE A 448 1.73 4.60 -18.17
N ALA A 449 2.05 4.82 -19.46
CA ALA A 449 1.09 5.33 -20.44
C ALA A 449 -0.17 4.47 -20.62
N ASP A 450 -0.01 3.15 -20.48
CA ASP A 450 -1.10 2.18 -20.64
C ASP A 450 -1.60 1.63 -19.28
N LEU A 451 -1.15 2.21 -18.17
CA LEU A 451 -1.60 1.79 -16.85
C LEU A 451 -2.99 2.37 -16.58
N ALA A 452 -3.99 1.50 -16.45
CA ALA A 452 -5.34 1.92 -16.13
C ALA A 452 -5.46 2.30 -14.65
N GLU A 453 -6.03 3.47 -14.39
CA GLU A 453 -6.40 3.88 -13.04
C GLU A 453 -7.72 3.18 -12.67
N MET A 454 -7.63 2.13 -11.85
CA MET A 454 -8.79 1.35 -11.41
C MET A 454 -9.37 1.84 -10.08
N GLY A 455 -8.76 2.84 -9.46
CA GLY A 455 -9.13 3.32 -8.13
C GLY A 455 -8.57 2.47 -6.99
N ASN A 456 -8.88 2.83 -5.75
CA ASN A 456 -8.30 2.26 -4.55
C ASN A 456 -9.29 1.40 -3.77
N ALA A 457 -9.02 0.09 -3.66
CA ALA A 457 -9.73 -0.86 -2.81
C ALA A 457 -9.18 -0.93 -1.38
N GLU A 458 -8.04 -0.31 -1.08
CA GLU A 458 -7.45 -0.33 0.26
C GLU A 458 -8.29 0.48 1.24
N ALA A 459 -9.17 -0.19 1.96
CA ALA A 459 -9.83 0.34 3.12
C ALA A 459 -9.51 -0.54 4.33
N ALA A 460 -9.43 0.08 5.52
CA ALA A 460 -9.04 -0.65 6.72
C ALA A 460 -9.93 -1.88 7.02
N TYR A 461 -11.16 -1.89 6.55
CA TYR A 461 -12.08 -3.01 6.73
C TYR A 461 -12.00 -4.07 5.62
N ASN A 462 -11.50 -3.72 4.43
CA ASN A 462 -11.45 -4.64 3.30
C ASN A 462 -10.47 -5.81 3.51
N GLY A 463 -9.37 -5.58 4.22
CA GLY A 463 -8.43 -6.65 4.59
C GLY A 463 -8.79 -7.39 5.88
N PHE A 464 -9.78 -6.92 6.64
CA PHE A 464 -10.05 -7.46 7.97
C PHE A 464 -10.54 -8.92 7.95
N TRP A 465 -11.25 -9.34 6.93
CA TRP A 465 -11.77 -10.70 6.80
C TRP A 465 -10.69 -11.77 6.62
N THR A 466 -9.52 -11.40 6.12
CA THR A 466 -8.37 -12.32 5.95
C THR A 466 -7.20 -12.02 6.87
N ALA A 467 -7.14 -10.83 7.48
CA ALA A 467 -6.04 -10.43 8.35
C ALA A 467 -6.47 -10.19 9.80
N GLY A 468 -7.76 -9.94 10.06
CA GLY A 468 -8.26 -9.56 11.37
C GLY A 468 -7.53 -8.32 11.89
N ALA A 469 -7.10 -8.38 13.15
CA ALA A 469 -6.26 -7.34 13.74
C ALA A 469 -4.75 -7.61 13.59
N GLY A 470 -4.34 -8.48 12.66
CA GLY A 470 -2.95 -8.78 12.39
C GLY A 470 -2.34 -9.88 13.28
N GLY A 471 -1.03 -10.11 13.13
CA GLY A 471 -0.30 -11.09 13.93
C GLY A 471 -0.80 -12.53 13.74
N GLN A 472 -1.11 -13.23 14.84
CA GLN A 472 -1.61 -14.60 14.80
C GLN A 472 -2.96 -14.70 14.06
N HIS A 473 -3.81 -13.67 14.14
CA HIS A 473 -5.10 -13.65 13.44
C HIS A 473 -4.94 -13.76 11.93
N THR A 474 -3.95 -13.08 11.35
CA THR A 474 -3.64 -13.21 9.92
C THR A 474 -3.33 -14.66 9.55
N THR A 475 -2.48 -15.33 10.33
CA THR A 475 -2.13 -16.74 10.08
C THR A 475 -3.35 -17.64 10.16
N ASP A 476 -4.19 -17.47 11.19
CA ASP A 476 -5.36 -18.31 11.40
C ASP A 476 -6.40 -18.11 10.29
N LEU A 477 -6.63 -16.86 9.87
CA LEU A 477 -7.59 -16.53 8.82
C LEU A 477 -7.10 -16.96 7.43
N HIS A 478 -5.80 -16.84 7.15
CA HIS A 478 -5.21 -17.41 5.93
C HIS A 478 -5.37 -18.93 5.90
N ASN A 479 -5.14 -19.62 7.03
CA ASN A 479 -5.36 -21.07 7.10
C ASN A 479 -6.82 -21.42 6.85
N LEU A 480 -7.77 -20.66 7.42
CA LEU A 480 -9.20 -20.88 7.20
C LEU A 480 -9.57 -20.71 5.72
N LEU A 481 -9.03 -19.68 5.03
CA LEU A 481 -9.24 -19.50 3.60
C LEU A 481 -8.63 -20.67 2.80
N ALA A 482 -7.42 -21.12 3.17
CA ALA A 482 -6.78 -22.27 2.53
C ALA A 482 -7.61 -23.56 2.67
N GLU A 483 -8.24 -23.80 3.82
CA GLU A 483 -9.16 -24.94 4.03
C GLU A 483 -10.34 -24.88 3.02
N ALA A 484 -10.90 -23.69 2.80
CA ALA A 484 -11.98 -23.51 1.83
C ALA A 484 -11.50 -23.74 0.39
N LEU A 485 -10.35 -23.19 0.00
CA LEU A 485 -9.79 -23.35 -1.35
C LEU A 485 -9.41 -24.80 -1.65
N ASN A 486 -9.04 -25.60 -0.63
CA ASN A 486 -8.68 -27.00 -0.78
C ASN A 486 -9.87 -27.98 -0.58
N ASP A 487 -11.11 -27.51 -0.64
CA ASP A 487 -12.34 -28.31 -0.49
C ASP A 487 -12.50 -29.02 0.87
N ASN A 488 -11.77 -28.58 1.90
CA ASN A 488 -11.92 -29.13 3.25
C ASN A 488 -13.17 -28.61 3.96
N ILE A 489 -13.60 -27.40 3.60
CA ILE A 489 -14.87 -26.79 4.03
C ILE A 489 -15.57 -26.14 2.83
N THR A 490 -16.88 -25.98 2.91
CA THR A 490 -17.65 -25.27 1.86
C THR A 490 -17.47 -23.75 2.02
N PRO A 491 -17.78 -22.95 0.97
CA PRO A 491 -17.78 -21.49 1.08
C PRO A 491 -18.74 -20.95 2.15
N GLU A 492 -19.89 -21.59 2.36
CA GLU A 492 -20.84 -21.23 3.40
C GLU A 492 -20.33 -21.59 4.81
N GLU A 493 -19.65 -22.74 4.94
CA GLU A 493 -18.98 -23.12 6.18
C GLU A 493 -17.82 -22.16 6.48
N TYR A 494 -17.05 -21.75 5.45
CA TYR A 494 -16.03 -20.72 5.59
C TYR A 494 -16.61 -19.42 6.15
N ALA A 495 -17.65 -18.86 5.52
CA ALA A 495 -18.29 -17.63 5.95
C ALA A 495 -18.79 -17.71 7.41
N SER A 496 -19.39 -18.85 7.77
CA SER A 496 -19.87 -19.11 9.15
C SER A 496 -18.74 -19.21 10.16
N GLN A 497 -17.64 -19.90 9.82
CA GLN A 497 -16.46 -20.03 10.69
C GLN A 497 -15.70 -18.71 10.80
N LEU A 498 -15.64 -17.92 9.73
CA LEU A 498 -15.06 -16.59 9.73
C LEU A 498 -15.79 -15.67 10.72
N GLN A 499 -17.13 -15.64 10.69
CA GLN A 499 -17.93 -14.86 11.64
C GLN A 499 -17.68 -15.32 13.08
N ALA A 500 -17.72 -16.64 13.32
CA ALA A 500 -17.46 -17.20 14.64
C ALA A 500 -16.04 -16.86 15.14
N TYR A 501 -15.04 -16.91 14.24
CA TYR A 501 -13.67 -16.54 14.60
C TYR A 501 -13.59 -15.08 15.07
N HIS A 502 -14.25 -14.16 14.39
CA HIS A 502 -14.28 -12.75 14.79
C HIS A 502 -15.00 -12.55 16.13
N GLU A 503 -16.10 -13.25 16.35
CA GLU A 503 -16.83 -13.20 17.63
C GLU A 503 -16.00 -13.76 18.78
N ASP A 504 -15.35 -14.89 18.59
CA ASP A 504 -14.52 -15.57 19.62
C ASP A 504 -13.25 -14.79 19.98
N ASN A 505 -12.71 -13.98 19.07
CA ASN A 505 -11.49 -13.20 19.26
C ASN A 505 -11.73 -11.72 19.57
N TRP A 506 -12.96 -11.35 19.96
CA TRP A 506 -13.37 -9.95 20.17
C TRP A 506 -12.46 -9.20 21.15
N ASP A 507 -12.18 -9.76 22.34
CA ASP A 507 -11.32 -9.15 23.35
C ASP A 507 -9.88 -8.92 22.83
N SER A 508 -9.40 -9.85 22.00
CA SER A 508 -8.09 -9.71 21.35
C SER A 508 -8.10 -8.54 20.37
N TYR A 509 -9.15 -8.39 19.58
CA TYR A 509 -9.30 -7.28 18.64
C TYR A 509 -9.35 -5.93 19.34
N LEU A 510 -10.16 -5.79 20.39
CA LEU A 510 -10.19 -4.57 21.19
C LEU A 510 -8.81 -4.20 21.72
N LYS A 511 -8.12 -5.17 22.32
CA LYS A 511 -6.77 -4.95 22.85
C LYS A 511 -5.78 -4.53 21.77
N LEU A 512 -5.84 -5.19 20.63
CA LEU A 512 -4.94 -4.92 19.52
C LEU A 512 -5.26 -3.57 18.86
N SER A 513 -6.51 -3.19 18.73
CA SER A 513 -6.93 -1.88 18.22
C SER A 513 -6.74 -0.73 19.23
N GLY A 514 -6.35 -1.05 20.47
CA GLY A 514 -6.21 -0.04 21.53
C GLY A 514 -7.54 0.57 21.95
N LEU A 515 -8.64 -0.14 21.70
CA LEU A 515 -10.00 0.27 22.06
C LEU A 515 -10.45 -0.44 23.34
N THR A 516 -11.31 0.22 24.08
CA THR A 516 -12.13 -0.38 25.13
C THR A 516 -13.55 -0.64 24.60
N GLN A 517 -14.32 -1.45 25.30
CA GLN A 517 -15.74 -1.63 24.96
C GLN A 517 -16.51 -0.31 25.00
N GLU A 518 -16.18 0.57 25.97
CA GLU A 518 -16.80 1.89 26.08
C GLU A 518 -16.49 2.78 24.86
N ASP A 519 -15.30 2.65 24.27
CA ASP A 519 -14.96 3.35 23.02
C ASP A 519 -15.80 2.85 21.85
N VAL A 520 -16.00 1.53 21.74
CA VAL A 520 -16.83 0.93 20.69
C VAL A 520 -18.29 1.29 20.82
N ASP A 521 -18.80 1.40 22.06
CA ASP A 521 -20.19 1.75 22.33
C ASP A 521 -20.51 3.23 22.07
N ASP A 522 -19.49 4.10 22.07
CA ASP A 522 -19.64 5.55 21.90
C ASP A 522 -18.63 6.13 20.90
N PRO A 523 -18.95 6.20 19.60
CA PRO A 523 -18.10 6.82 18.59
C PRO A 523 -17.83 8.32 18.78
N ALA A 524 -18.58 9.00 19.65
CA ALA A 524 -18.30 10.40 20.01
C ALA A 524 -17.12 10.55 20.97
N ARG A 525 -16.74 9.46 21.63
CA ARG A 525 -15.64 9.44 22.57
C ARG A 525 -14.31 9.22 21.84
N GLN A 526 -13.34 10.08 22.06
CA GLN A 526 -11.99 9.87 21.55
C GLN A 526 -11.35 8.65 22.25
N PRO A 527 -10.85 7.65 21.51
CA PRO A 527 -10.23 6.47 22.08
C PRO A 527 -9.05 6.81 23.00
N GLY A 528 -8.98 6.13 24.16
CA GLY A 528 -7.89 6.29 25.11
C GLY A 528 -7.99 7.54 26.01
N THR A 529 -9.17 8.17 26.08
CA THR A 529 -9.45 9.31 27.01
C THR A 529 -10.29 8.89 28.21
#